data_7d6db554b385be603696e336522d9308
#
_entry.id   7d6db554b385be603696e336522d9308
#
_cell.length_a   1.000
_cell.length_b   1.000
_cell.length_c   1.000
_cell.angle_alpha   90.00
_cell.angle_beta   90.00
_cell.angle_gamma   90.00
#
_symmetry.space_group_name_H-M   'P 1'
#
loop_
_entity.id
_entity.type
_entity.pdbx_description
1 polymer ?
#
loop_
_entity_poly.entity_id
_entity_poly.type
_entity_poly.pdbx_seq_one_letter_code
_entity_poly.pdbx_strand_id
1 'polypeptide(L)'
;MKSFETDSKLEYKFARTIKSILGNQFIVKDINADLNAGTDFLVFRLEPIRVACRLRRFEYLKYNSDFTIRWSRPSGVDTEYQKIIKGLVDYILYGFIDQAEEKIVSYFIGDLKVFRASGVKPFRIKPNNPPDSELAIFRIKDLPENFTIKQFKGDRKG
;
A
#
# COMPACT_ATOMS: atom_id res chain seq x y z
N MET A 1 6.37 -20.12 14.42
CA MET A 1 5.37 -19.91 13.34
C MET A 1 4.55 -18.66 13.69
N LYS A 2 4.84 -17.53 13.03
CA LYS A 2 4.08 -16.29 13.27
C LYS A 2 2.88 -16.31 12.32
N SER A 3 1.68 -16.44 12.89
CA SER A 3 0.42 -16.58 12.18
C SER A 3 -0.05 -15.26 11.53
N PHE A 4 -1.01 -15.35 10.62
CA PHE A 4 -1.72 -14.22 10.01
C PHE A 4 -2.23 -13.19 11.04
N GLU A 5 -2.61 -13.63 12.24
CA GLU A 5 -2.99 -12.74 13.35
C GLU A 5 -1.86 -11.82 13.81
N THR A 6 -0.59 -12.24 13.63
CA THR A 6 0.56 -11.41 14.01
C THR A 6 0.87 -10.31 13.01
N ASP A 7 0.53 -10.49 11.72
CA ASP A 7 0.76 -9.47 10.70
C ASP A 7 -0.32 -8.36 10.76
N SER A 8 -1.58 -8.73 10.99
CA SER A 8 -2.63 -7.72 11.21
C SER A 8 -2.43 -6.86 12.47
N LYS A 9 -1.70 -7.38 13.46
CA LYS A 9 -1.32 -6.62 14.66
C LYS A 9 -0.27 -5.54 14.39
N LEU A 10 0.55 -5.68 13.34
CA LEU A 10 1.53 -4.64 12.97
C LEU A 10 0.82 -3.39 12.46
N GLU A 11 -0.14 -3.52 11.56
CA GLU A 11 -0.91 -2.39 11.04
C GLU A 11 -1.65 -1.68 12.18
N TYR A 12 -2.19 -2.42 13.13
CA TYR A 12 -2.86 -1.84 14.28
C TYR A 12 -1.88 -1.11 15.21
N LYS A 13 -0.72 -1.71 15.50
CA LYS A 13 0.34 -1.11 16.31
C LYS A 13 0.84 0.22 15.72
N PHE A 14 0.95 0.29 14.41
CA PHE A 14 1.41 1.48 13.69
C PHE A 14 0.29 2.38 13.16
N ALA A 15 -0.95 2.16 13.60
CA ALA A 15 -2.13 2.87 13.08
C ALA A 15 -1.98 4.40 13.16
N ARG A 16 -1.39 4.94 14.23
CA ARG A 16 -1.17 6.38 14.39
C ARG A 16 -0.19 6.91 13.33
N THR A 17 0.92 6.22 13.12
CA THR A 17 1.91 6.58 12.10
C THR A 17 1.33 6.48 10.70
N ILE A 18 0.59 5.42 10.41
CA ILE A 18 -0.10 5.23 9.12
C ILE A 18 -1.09 6.36 8.88
N LYS A 19 -1.91 6.73 9.86
CA LYS A 19 -2.86 7.85 9.75
C LYS A 19 -2.15 9.19 9.48
N SER A 20 -1.00 9.42 10.10
CA SER A 20 -0.20 10.63 9.85
C SER A 20 0.34 10.66 8.41
N ILE A 21 0.89 9.55 7.93
CA ILE A 21 1.40 9.44 6.56
C ILE A 21 0.27 9.69 5.55
N LEU A 22 -0.86 9.02 5.70
CA LEU A 22 -2.00 9.14 4.80
C LEU A 22 -2.64 10.53 4.88
N GLY A 23 -2.76 11.10 6.06
CA GLY A 23 -3.27 12.46 6.26
C GLY A 23 -2.42 13.50 5.54
N ASN A 24 -1.10 13.41 5.64
CA ASN A 24 -0.19 14.31 4.94
C ASN A 24 -0.26 14.16 3.41
N GLN A 25 -0.56 12.98 2.91
CA GLN A 25 -0.66 12.72 1.47
C GLN A 25 -2.00 13.16 0.88
N PHE A 26 -3.10 12.93 1.59
CA PHE A 26 -4.46 13.06 1.06
C PHE A 26 -5.26 14.23 1.63
N ILE A 27 -4.75 14.94 2.65
CA ILE A 27 -5.37 16.18 3.10
C ILE A 27 -5.16 17.23 2.01
N VAL A 28 -6.27 17.79 1.54
CA VAL A 28 -6.28 18.82 0.50
C VAL A 28 -5.48 20.04 0.97
N LYS A 29 -4.37 20.30 0.29
CA LYS A 29 -3.48 21.45 0.61
C LYS A 29 -3.94 22.76 -0.02
N ASP A 30 -4.86 22.74 -0.98
CA ASP A 30 -5.17 23.91 -1.78
C ASP A 30 -6.67 24.17 -1.92
N ILE A 31 -7.28 24.60 -0.82
CA ILE A 31 -8.57 25.30 -0.89
C ILE A 31 -8.39 26.69 -1.57
N ASN A 32 -7.19 27.26 -1.53
CA ASN A 32 -6.93 28.60 -2.04
C ASN A 32 -6.82 28.71 -3.57
N ALA A 33 -6.45 27.63 -4.26
CA ALA A 33 -6.32 27.65 -5.72
C ALA A 33 -7.66 27.84 -6.43
N ASP A 34 -8.73 27.24 -5.89
CA ASP A 34 -10.05 27.28 -6.50
C ASP A 34 -10.84 28.55 -6.14
N LEU A 35 -10.53 29.21 -5.03
CA LEU A 35 -11.14 30.48 -4.64
C LEU A 35 -10.77 31.63 -5.61
N ASN A 36 -9.68 31.50 -6.33
CA ASN A 36 -9.23 32.48 -7.33
C ASN A 36 -9.86 32.29 -8.71
N ALA A 37 -10.65 31.25 -8.90
CA ALA A 37 -11.30 30.93 -10.19
C ALA A 37 -12.67 31.60 -10.40
N GLY A 38 -13.05 32.57 -9.55
CA GLY A 38 -14.31 33.32 -9.70
C GLY A 38 -15.56 32.50 -9.35
N THR A 39 -15.43 31.55 -8.48
CA THR A 39 -16.53 30.69 -8.03
C THR A 39 -17.21 31.32 -6.80
N ASP A 40 -18.53 31.52 -6.86
CA ASP A 40 -19.29 32.10 -5.74
C ASP A 40 -19.52 31.10 -4.60
N PHE A 41 -19.55 29.79 -4.92
CA PHE A 41 -19.76 28.72 -3.97
C PHE A 41 -18.85 27.52 -4.24
N LEU A 42 -18.23 27.00 -3.18
CA LEU A 42 -17.48 25.76 -3.20
C LEU A 42 -18.25 24.68 -2.44
N VAL A 43 -18.67 23.64 -3.13
CA VAL A 43 -19.31 22.48 -2.52
C VAL A 43 -18.30 21.34 -2.41
N PHE A 44 -17.96 20.97 -1.17
CA PHE A 44 -17.09 19.83 -0.93
C PHE A 44 -17.89 18.54 -1.02
N ARG A 45 -17.50 17.67 -1.93
CA ARG A 45 -17.96 16.30 -1.95
C ARG A 45 -16.89 15.41 -1.33
N LEU A 46 -17.20 14.80 -0.20
CA LEU A 46 -16.31 13.86 0.47
C LEU A 46 -16.59 12.47 -0.10
N GLU A 47 -15.65 11.96 -0.85
CA GLU A 47 -15.62 10.55 -1.26
C GLU A 47 -14.57 9.82 -0.41
N PRO A 48 -14.91 8.66 0.21
CA PRO A 48 -13.94 7.92 0.99
C PRO A 48 -12.87 7.35 0.06
N ILE A 49 -11.61 7.55 0.43
CA ILE A 49 -10.46 6.91 -0.19
C ILE A 49 -10.16 5.63 0.58
N ARG A 50 -10.11 4.51 -0.13
CA ARG A 50 -9.86 3.20 0.46
C ARG A 50 -8.39 2.83 0.26
N VAL A 51 -7.68 2.65 1.37
CA VAL A 51 -6.25 2.36 1.37
C VAL A 51 -6.00 1.01 2.01
N ALA A 52 -5.40 0.09 1.28
CA ALA A 52 -4.85 -1.13 1.83
C ALA A 52 -3.50 -0.82 2.47
N CYS A 53 -3.26 -1.33 3.66
CA CYS A 53 -1.99 -1.17 4.36
C CYS A 53 -1.35 -2.53 4.58
N ARG A 54 -0.06 -2.62 4.27
CA ARG A 54 0.73 -3.81 4.55
C ARG A 54 2.11 -3.41 5.07
N LEU A 55 2.39 -3.85 6.28
CA LEU A 55 3.70 -3.69 6.90
C LEU A 55 4.44 -5.01 6.90
N ARG A 56 5.71 -4.94 6.53
CA ARG A 56 6.62 -6.08 6.50
C ARG A 56 7.70 -5.91 7.56
N ARG A 57 8.15 -7.01 8.11
CA ARG A 57 9.24 -7.03 9.08
C ARG A 57 10.57 -6.65 8.45
N PHE A 58 11.50 -6.23 9.28
CA PHE A 58 12.84 -5.75 8.88
C PHE A 58 13.58 -6.74 7.97
N GLU A 59 13.44 -8.02 8.19
CA GLU A 59 14.09 -9.07 7.39
C GLU A 59 13.71 -9.01 5.89
N TYR A 60 12.56 -8.41 5.55
CA TYR A 60 12.11 -8.23 4.18
C TYR A 60 12.52 -6.89 3.54
N LEU A 61 13.18 -6.00 4.30
CA LEU A 61 13.60 -4.68 3.82
C LEU A 61 14.54 -4.77 2.61
N LYS A 62 15.33 -5.84 2.51
CA LYS A 62 16.18 -6.11 1.34
C LYS A 62 15.40 -6.23 0.01
N TYR A 63 14.10 -6.48 0.08
CA TYR A 63 13.19 -6.57 -1.07
C TYR A 63 12.33 -5.32 -1.25
N ASN A 64 12.78 -4.15 -0.82
CA ASN A 64 12.01 -2.90 -0.84
C ASN A 64 11.71 -2.35 -2.25
N SER A 65 12.24 -2.97 -3.29
CA SER A 65 11.91 -2.68 -4.71
C SER A 65 10.71 -3.49 -5.21
N ASP A 66 10.20 -4.41 -4.39
CA ASP A 66 9.13 -5.32 -4.73
C ASP A 66 8.02 -5.23 -3.68
N PHE A 67 6.83 -5.65 -4.06
CA PHE A 67 5.75 -5.86 -3.11
C PHE A 67 4.99 -7.14 -3.42
N THR A 68 4.37 -7.71 -2.41
CA THR A 68 3.63 -8.96 -2.50
C THR A 68 2.15 -8.73 -2.26
N ILE A 69 1.33 -9.38 -3.08
CA ILE A 69 -0.13 -9.38 -2.95
C ILE A 69 -0.59 -10.83 -2.87
N ARG A 70 -1.59 -11.11 -2.04
CA ARG A 70 -2.19 -12.43 -2.02
C ARG A 70 -2.95 -12.68 -3.33
N TRP A 71 -2.48 -13.71 -4.06
CA TRP A 71 -2.91 -14.02 -5.42
C TRP A 71 -4.11 -14.96 -5.45
N SER A 72 -4.04 -16.04 -4.72
CA SER A 72 -5.09 -17.05 -4.69
C SER A 72 -5.29 -17.65 -3.30
N ARG A 73 -6.48 -18.16 -3.06
CA ARG A 73 -6.85 -18.94 -1.87
C ARG A 73 -7.75 -20.12 -2.28
N PRO A 74 -7.59 -21.30 -1.64
CA PRO A 74 -8.49 -22.44 -1.86
C PRO A 74 -9.94 -22.19 -1.43
N SER A 75 -10.16 -21.27 -0.48
CA SER A 75 -11.48 -21.03 0.14
C SER A 75 -12.50 -20.32 -0.75
N GLY A 76 -12.14 -19.85 -1.95
CA GLY A 76 -13.03 -19.11 -2.85
C GLY A 76 -13.36 -17.68 -2.39
N VAL A 77 -12.83 -17.23 -1.26
CA VAL A 77 -12.97 -15.82 -0.81
C VAL A 77 -12.04 -14.92 -1.63
N ASP A 78 -12.51 -13.74 -2.00
CA ASP A 78 -11.72 -12.76 -2.74
C ASP A 78 -10.39 -12.48 -2.05
N THR A 79 -9.32 -12.58 -2.81
CA THR A 79 -7.96 -12.23 -2.38
C THR A 79 -7.72 -10.72 -2.49
N GLU A 80 -6.59 -10.24 -1.97
CA GLU A 80 -6.16 -8.86 -2.18
C GLU A 80 -6.12 -8.49 -3.67
N TYR A 81 -5.56 -9.38 -4.50
CA TYR A 81 -5.48 -9.16 -5.94
C TYR A 81 -6.86 -9.00 -6.58
N GLN A 82 -7.79 -9.89 -6.26
CA GLN A 82 -9.16 -9.83 -6.79
C GLN A 82 -9.88 -8.54 -6.36
N LYS A 83 -9.71 -8.13 -5.10
CA LYS A 83 -10.26 -6.85 -4.59
C LYS A 83 -9.67 -5.65 -5.33
N ILE A 84 -8.38 -5.66 -5.61
CA ILE A 84 -7.70 -4.61 -6.39
C ILE A 84 -8.27 -4.57 -7.81
N ILE A 85 -8.38 -5.70 -8.48
CA ILE A 85 -8.89 -5.78 -9.86
C ILE A 85 -10.35 -5.35 -9.95
N LYS A 86 -11.17 -5.67 -8.95
CA LYS A 86 -12.56 -5.22 -8.85
C LYS A 86 -12.70 -3.72 -8.52
N GLY A 87 -11.61 -3.01 -8.26
CA GLY A 87 -11.65 -1.58 -7.91
C GLY A 87 -12.15 -1.28 -6.51
N LEU A 88 -12.07 -2.25 -5.59
CA LEU A 88 -12.51 -2.09 -4.20
C LEU A 88 -11.51 -1.35 -3.31
N VAL A 89 -10.30 -1.13 -3.80
CA VAL A 89 -9.21 -0.45 -3.10
C VAL A 89 -8.57 0.56 -4.04
N ASP A 90 -8.33 1.77 -3.54
CA ASP A 90 -7.83 2.89 -4.35
C ASP A 90 -6.31 3.01 -4.31
N TYR A 91 -5.73 2.82 -3.12
CA TYR A 91 -4.29 2.93 -2.89
C TYR A 91 -3.77 1.81 -2.02
N ILE A 92 -2.48 1.56 -2.11
CA ILE A 92 -1.76 0.67 -1.20
C ILE A 92 -0.63 1.44 -0.51
N LEU A 93 -0.60 1.39 0.81
CA LEU A 93 0.56 1.76 1.60
C LEU A 93 1.30 0.47 1.95
N TYR A 94 2.51 0.34 1.44
CA TYR A 94 3.36 -0.82 1.66
C TYR A 94 4.66 -0.38 2.32
N GLY A 95 4.92 -0.87 3.51
CA GLY A 95 6.03 -0.40 4.31
C GLY A 95 6.79 -1.50 5.02
N PHE A 96 7.95 -1.10 5.54
CA PHE A 96 8.86 -1.96 6.29
C PHE A 96 9.16 -1.31 7.64
N ILE A 97 9.15 -2.11 8.68
CA ILE A 97 9.48 -1.67 10.03
C ILE A 97 10.94 -1.97 10.37
N ASP A 98 11.47 -1.29 11.36
CA ASP A 98 12.80 -1.56 11.88
C ASP A 98 12.85 -2.88 12.67
N GLN A 99 14.06 -3.29 13.03
CA GLN A 99 14.28 -4.53 13.76
C GLN A 99 13.65 -4.50 15.16
N ALA A 100 13.63 -3.34 15.81
CA ALA A 100 13.00 -3.16 17.12
C ALA A 100 11.46 -3.13 17.05
N GLU A 101 10.87 -3.10 15.87
CA GLU A 101 9.43 -2.96 15.65
C GLU A 101 8.84 -1.68 16.27
N GLU A 102 9.60 -0.58 16.19
CA GLU A 102 9.23 0.72 16.74
C GLU A 102 8.92 1.77 15.69
N LYS A 103 9.52 1.66 14.49
CA LYS A 103 9.43 2.66 13.42
C LYS A 103 9.16 2.03 12.06
N ILE A 104 8.45 2.77 11.21
CA ILE A 104 8.39 2.50 9.77
C ILE A 104 9.62 3.18 9.15
N VAL A 105 10.53 2.38 8.62
CA VAL A 105 11.82 2.85 8.08
C VAL A 105 11.83 3.03 6.58
N SER A 106 10.87 2.43 5.90
CA SER A 106 10.70 2.58 4.44
C SER A 106 9.25 2.31 4.08
N TYR A 107 8.70 3.06 3.14
CA TYR A 107 7.37 2.80 2.60
C TYR A 107 7.21 3.42 1.21
N PHE A 108 6.20 2.95 0.49
CA PHE A 108 5.65 3.66 -0.65
C PHE A 108 4.11 3.65 -0.59
N ILE A 109 3.51 4.61 -1.28
CA ILE A 109 2.08 4.64 -1.56
C ILE A 109 1.91 4.46 -3.06
N GLY A 110 1.18 3.43 -3.46
CA GLY A 110 0.92 3.09 -4.85
C GLY A 110 -0.53 3.35 -5.25
N ASP A 111 -0.71 3.91 -6.44
CA ASP A 111 -2.02 4.12 -7.06
C ASP A 111 -2.50 2.82 -7.73
N LEU A 112 -3.49 2.19 -7.14
CA LEU A 112 -4.01 0.92 -7.63
C LEU A 112 -4.87 1.06 -8.90
N LYS A 113 -5.34 2.25 -9.24
CA LYS A 113 -5.97 2.52 -10.53
C LYS A 113 -4.94 2.44 -11.66
N VAL A 114 -3.76 3.03 -11.44
CA VAL A 114 -2.62 2.91 -12.36
C VAL A 114 -2.17 1.45 -12.49
N PHE A 115 -2.08 0.74 -11.37
CA PHE A 115 -1.76 -0.68 -11.36
C PHE A 115 -2.71 -1.51 -12.23
N ARG A 116 -4.03 -1.33 -12.06
CA ARG A 116 -5.05 -2.04 -12.88
C ARG A 116 -4.91 -1.71 -14.36
N ALA A 117 -4.80 -0.43 -14.68
CA ALA A 117 -4.73 0.04 -16.08
C ALA A 117 -3.46 -0.44 -16.79
N SER A 118 -2.37 -0.67 -16.07
CA SER A 118 -1.10 -1.13 -16.63
C SER A 118 -1.15 -2.54 -17.18
N GLY A 119 -2.06 -3.38 -16.66
CA GLY A 119 -2.11 -4.81 -16.99
C GLY A 119 -0.84 -5.58 -16.61
N VAL A 120 -0.03 -5.05 -15.69
CA VAL A 120 1.23 -5.68 -15.25
C VAL A 120 0.98 -7.10 -14.74
N LYS A 121 1.87 -8.02 -15.12
CA LYS A 121 1.86 -9.39 -14.63
C LYS A 121 2.83 -9.55 -13.48
N PRO A 122 2.55 -10.47 -12.52
CA PRO A 122 3.50 -10.75 -11.47
C PRO A 122 4.84 -11.21 -12.04
N PHE A 123 5.91 -10.74 -11.43
CA PHE A 123 7.26 -11.23 -11.72
C PHE A 123 7.40 -12.70 -11.33
N ARG A 124 6.78 -13.08 -10.22
CA ARG A 124 6.79 -14.44 -9.68
C ARG A 124 5.55 -14.69 -8.83
N ILE A 125 5.04 -15.92 -8.89
CA ILE A 125 4.04 -16.43 -7.95
C ILE A 125 4.70 -17.52 -7.12
N LYS A 126 4.50 -17.48 -5.81
CA LYS A 126 5.05 -18.46 -4.88
C LYS A 126 4.02 -18.85 -3.82
N PRO A 127 4.12 -20.08 -3.26
CA PRO A 127 3.32 -20.47 -2.10
C PRO A 127 3.57 -19.53 -0.93
N ASN A 128 2.53 -19.24 -0.16
CA ASN A 128 2.67 -18.58 1.13
C ASN A 128 3.21 -19.56 2.18
N ASN A 129 3.67 -19.06 3.30
CA ASN A 129 4.04 -19.87 4.46
C ASN A 129 3.19 -19.41 5.67
N PRO A 130 2.23 -20.23 6.15
CA PRO A 130 1.88 -21.59 5.72
C PRO A 130 1.27 -21.63 4.31
N PRO A 131 1.28 -22.80 3.62
CA PRO A 131 0.84 -22.93 2.22
C PRO A 131 -0.69 -22.95 2.07
N ASP A 132 -1.36 -21.97 2.65
CA ASP A 132 -2.82 -21.76 2.58
C ASP A 132 -3.25 -20.86 1.42
N SER A 133 -2.29 -20.30 0.72
CA SER A 133 -2.51 -19.33 -0.35
C SER A 133 -1.25 -19.17 -1.20
N GLU A 134 -1.39 -18.45 -2.31
CA GLU A 134 -0.27 -18.03 -3.13
C GLU A 134 -0.06 -16.53 -3.03
N LEU A 135 1.20 -16.11 -3.11
CA LEU A 135 1.61 -14.72 -3.17
C LEU A 135 2.15 -14.39 -4.55
N ALA A 136 1.67 -13.30 -5.12
CA ALA A 136 2.25 -12.70 -6.32
C ALA A 136 3.25 -11.61 -5.93
N ILE A 137 4.42 -11.66 -6.52
CA ILE A 137 5.48 -10.66 -6.35
C ILE A 137 5.47 -9.74 -7.56
N PHE A 138 5.33 -8.44 -7.32
CA PHE A 138 5.43 -7.40 -8.33
C PHE A 138 6.66 -6.54 -8.08
N ARG A 139 7.37 -6.18 -9.16
CA ARG A 139 8.50 -5.26 -9.09
C ARG A 139 7.99 -3.86 -9.43
N ILE A 140 8.32 -2.88 -8.59
CA ILE A 140 7.91 -1.49 -8.80
C ILE A 140 8.40 -0.95 -10.14
N LYS A 141 9.61 -1.36 -10.56
CA LYS A 141 10.19 -0.95 -11.84
C LYS A 141 9.43 -1.42 -13.09
N ASP A 142 8.58 -2.44 -12.95
CA ASP A 142 7.76 -2.96 -14.06
C ASP A 142 6.43 -2.20 -14.20
N LEU A 143 6.15 -1.29 -13.29
CA LEU A 143 4.96 -0.46 -13.26
C LEU A 143 5.22 0.92 -13.90
N PRO A 144 4.17 1.60 -14.40
CA PRO A 144 4.29 2.97 -14.84
C PRO A 144 4.85 3.88 -13.75
N GLU A 145 5.60 4.90 -14.13
CA GLU A 145 6.25 5.83 -13.20
C GLU A 145 5.26 6.50 -12.24
N ASN A 146 4.06 6.78 -12.71
CA ASN A 146 2.99 7.39 -11.92
C ASN A 146 2.27 6.43 -10.95
N PHE A 147 2.69 5.16 -10.89
CA PHE A 147 2.16 4.22 -9.88
C PHE A 147 2.54 4.66 -8.46
N THR A 148 3.81 5.01 -8.24
CA THR A 148 4.28 5.43 -6.92
C THR A 148 4.02 6.92 -6.73
N ILE A 149 3.06 7.27 -5.88
CA ILE A 149 2.70 8.66 -5.60
C ILE A 149 3.50 9.26 -4.44
N LYS A 150 4.04 8.40 -3.57
CA LYS A 150 4.93 8.79 -2.46
C LYS A 150 5.88 7.65 -2.14
N GLN A 151 7.12 7.99 -1.88
CA GLN A 151 8.15 7.04 -1.43
C GLN A 151 9.01 7.66 -0.34
N PHE A 152 9.29 6.87 0.69
CA PHE A 152 10.22 7.19 1.74
C PHE A 152 11.18 6.02 1.91
N LYS A 153 12.47 6.31 1.77
CA LYS A 153 13.56 5.37 2.09
C LYS A 153 14.37 6.01 3.20
N GLY A 154 14.21 5.51 4.41
CA GLY A 154 15.04 5.94 5.54
C GLY A 154 16.50 5.55 5.34
N ASP A 155 17.40 6.25 6.00
CA ASP A 155 18.82 5.95 5.99
C ASP A 155 19.06 4.51 6.44
N ARG A 156 19.85 3.77 5.65
CA ARG A 156 20.29 2.40 5.98
C ARG A 156 21.33 2.37 7.10
N LYS A 157 21.30 3.34 8.01
CA LYS A 157 22.18 3.36 9.18
C LYS A 157 21.42 2.77 10.37
N GLY A 158 21.71 1.55 10.60
CA GLY A 158 21.25 0.82 11.76
C GLY A 158 22.06 -0.43 11.94
#